data_cd0e99ce3dbf2a45a1303e369fea30d5
#
_entry.id   cd0e99ce3dbf2a45a1303e369fea30d5
#
_cell.length_a   1.000
_cell.length_b   1.000
_cell.length_c   1.000
_cell.angle_alpha   90.00
_cell.angle_beta   90.00
_cell.angle_gamma   90.00
#
_symmetry.space_group_name_H-M   'P 1'
#
loop_
_entity.id
_entity.type
_entity.pdbx_description
1 polymer ?
#
loop_
_entity_poly.entity_id
_entity_poly.type
_entity_poly.pdbx_seq_one_letter_code
_entity_poly.pdbx_strand_id
1 'polypeptide(L)'
;MKKFCLNTPINGVSFGQLSFAILKEILDRGIEPNFFPIGQIDLKSQSVDEKLNQKITEILSKTQENHSRKDPCFKLWHLNGALESPSEKQALLSFYELDSPTKQELNAVRNNKTLFSSKYAVELFKSHGADCDYLPLFFDSLNFKNTDREYFSDGRIVFNLCGKFEKRKHHAKILRSWVKKYGNDNKYHLQCAIFNPFLSAEENDAVIHEALEGKRFSNVQALKPMAKNSLYNDFLNSGDILLGMSGGEGW
;
A
#
# COMPACT_ATOMS: atom_id res chain seq x y z
N MET A 1 6.49 2.00 31.26
CA MET A 1 6.07 2.47 29.89
C MET A 1 4.56 2.40 29.81
N LYS A 2 3.89 3.37 29.17
CA LYS A 2 2.43 3.29 28.95
C LYS A 2 2.15 2.18 27.94
N LYS A 3 1.30 1.22 28.31
CA LYS A 3 0.82 0.18 27.38
C LYS A 3 -0.08 0.81 26.32
N PHE A 4 -0.02 0.31 25.09
CA PHE A 4 -0.94 0.70 24.02
C PHE A 4 -1.20 -0.48 23.09
N CYS A 5 -2.27 -0.39 22.33
CA CYS A 5 -2.67 -1.39 21.35
C CYS A 5 -2.34 -0.93 19.94
N LEU A 6 -1.89 -1.86 19.13
CA LEU A 6 -1.75 -1.69 17.68
C LEU A 6 -2.74 -2.62 17.00
N ASN A 7 -3.70 -2.06 16.23
CA ASN A 7 -4.71 -2.83 15.51
C ASN A 7 -4.61 -2.55 14.01
N THR A 8 -3.88 -3.39 13.31
CA THR A 8 -3.50 -3.15 11.91
C THR A 8 -3.31 -4.48 11.18
N PRO A 9 -3.48 -4.52 9.83
CA PRO A 9 -3.11 -5.69 9.04
C PRO A 9 -1.59 -5.78 8.88
N ILE A 10 -1.08 -6.97 8.55
CA ILE A 10 0.28 -7.15 8.03
C ILE A 10 0.19 -8.06 6.81
N ASN A 11 0.47 -7.51 5.63
CA ASN A 11 0.47 -8.24 4.37
C ASN A 11 1.22 -7.44 3.27
N GLY A 12 1.26 -7.97 2.06
CA GLY A 12 1.96 -7.37 0.93
C GLY A 12 1.26 -6.20 0.23
N VAL A 13 0.10 -5.71 0.73
CA VAL A 13 -0.63 -4.57 0.13
C VAL A 13 -0.52 -3.32 1.00
N SER A 14 -0.95 -2.16 0.49
CA SER A 14 -0.65 -0.82 1.03
C SER A 14 -0.80 -0.66 2.55
N PHE A 15 -1.97 -1.01 3.13
CA PHE A 15 -2.16 -0.96 4.58
C PHE A 15 -1.20 -1.88 5.33
N GLY A 16 -1.01 -3.10 4.83
CA GLY A 16 -0.12 -4.08 5.46
C GLY A 16 1.35 -3.70 5.38
N GLN A 17 1.79 -3.12 4.29
CA GLN A 17 3.16 -2.60 4.12
C GLN A 17 3.45 -1.49 5.13
N LEU A 18 2.57 -0.49 5.22
CA LEU A 18 2.72 0.61 6.17
C LEU A 18 2.67 0.12 7.62
N SER A 19 1.74 -0.80 7.92
CA SER A 19 1.60 -1.38 9.26
C SER A 19 2.85 -2.14 9.71
N PHE A 20 3.45 -2.92 8.81
CA PHE A 20 4.68 -3.63 9.11
C PHE A 20 5.83 -2.65 9.44
N ALA A 21 5.99 -1.61 8.64
CA ALA A 21 7.03 -0.60 8.89
C ALA A 21 6.79 0.15 10.21
N ILE A 22 5.53 0.46 10.56
CA ILE A 22 5.18 1.04 11.88
C ILE A 22 5.53 0.06 13.01
N LEU A 23 5.12 -1.21 12.89
CA LEU A 23 5.40 -2.21 13.93
C LEU A 23 6.91 -2.38 14.12
N LYS A 24 7.66 -2.49 13.03
CA LYS A 24 9.11 -2.62 13.08
C LYS A 24 9.76 -1.44 13.78
N GLU A 25 9.41 -0.20 13.43
CA GLU A 25 9.95 1.01 14.05
C GLU A 25 9.63 1.07 15.57
N ILE A 26 8.42 0.68 15.96
CA ILE A 26 8.02 0.60 17.38
C ILE A 26 8.90 -0.40 18.12
N LEU A 27 9.14 -1.58 17.53
CA LEU A 27 9.97 -2.63 18.13
C LEU A 27 11.45 -2.23 18.21
N ASP A 28 11.97 -1.57 17.17
CA ASP A 28 13.35 -1.06 17.13
C ASP A 28 13.60 0.00 18.23
N ARG A 29 12.55 0.73 18.64
CA ARG A 29 12.58 1.66 19.79
C ARG A 29 12.42 0.96 21.15
N GLY A 30 12.38 -0.37 21.18
CA GLY A 30 12.20 -1.16 22.41
C GLY A 30 10.80 -1.06 23.02
N ILE A 31 9.79 -0.71 22.22
CA ILE A 31 8.40 -0.61 22.64
C ILE A 31 7.65 -1.87 22.18
N GLU A 32 6.95 -2.54 23.10
CA GLU A 32 6.13 -3.72 22.81
C GLU A 32 4.64 -3.35 22.89
N PRO A 33 3.94 -3.26 21.73
CA PRO A 33 2.51 -3.01 21.75
C PRO A 33 1.73 -4.30 22.04
N ASN A 34 0.51 -4.17 22.55
CA ASN A 34 -0.48 -5.24 22.44
C ASN A 34 -0.96 -5.27 21.00
N PHE A 35 -0.60 -6.30 20.24
CA PHE A 35 -0.83 -6.34 18.81
C PHE A 35 -2.06 -7.17 18.44
N PHE A 36 -3.07 -6.52 17.90
CA PHE A 36 -4.30 -7.09 17.37
C PHE A 36 -4.29 -7.05 15.83
N PRO A 37 -3.89 -8.13 15.16
CA PRO A 37 -3.85 -8.12 13.69
C PRO A 37 -5.25 -8.08 13.08
N ILE A 38 -5.41 -7.33 12.00
CA ILE A 38 -6.61 -7.35 11.16
C ILE A 38 -6.38 -8.39 10.05
N GLY A 39 -7.10 -9.50 10.13
CA GLY A 39 -6.91 -10.64 9.24
C GLY A 39 -5.65 -11.47 9.56
N GLN A 40 -5.26 -12.31 8.62
CA GLN A 40 -4.06 -13.14 8.78
C GLN A 40 -2.79 -12.33 8.50
N ILE A 41 -1.76 -12.57 9.33
CA ILE A 41 -0.43 -11.98 9.13
C ILE A 41 0.25 -12.71 7.97
N ASP A 42 0.69 -11.94 6.96
CA ASP A 42 1.53 -12.41 5.86
C ASP A 42 2.81 -11.57 5.76
N LEU A 43 3.92 -12.18 6.13
CA LEU A 43 5.24 -11.57 6.12
C LEU A 43 6.07 -11.89 4.87
N LYS A 44 5.50 -12.60 3.88
CA LYS A 44 6.24 -13.08 2.70
C LYS A 44 6.86 -11.97 1.86
N SER A 45 6.23 -10.80 1.82
CA SER A 45 6.74 -9.63 1.08
C SER A 45 7.86 -8.90 1.80
N GLN A 46 7.98 -9.10 3.13
CA GLN A 46 8.87 -8.35 3.99
C GLN A 46 10.23 -9.03 4.16
N SER A 47 11.26 -8.23 4.38
CA SER A 47 12.56 -8.72 4.83
C SER A 47 12.52 -8.91 6.35
N VAL A 48 12.16 -10.11 6.79
CA VAL A 48 12.04 -10.48 8.20
C VAL A 48 13.13 -11.50 8.53
N ASP A 49 13.98 -11.16 9.49
CA ASP A 49 14.90 -12.11 10.09
C ASP A 49 14.21 -12.98 11.17
N GLU A 50 14.87 -14.05 11.59
CA GLU A 50 14.30 -14.96 12.57
C GLU A 50 14.02 -14.27 13.91
N LYS A 51 14.88 -13.35 14.33
CA LYS A 51 14.74 -12.59 15.59
C LYS A 51 13.47 -11.73 15.59
N LEU A 52 13.22 -11.00 14.49
CA LEU A 52 12.02 -10.18 14.36
C LEU A 52 10.76 -11.05 14.29
N ASN A 53 10.83 -12.19 13.59
CA ASN A 53 9.69 -13.13 13.51
C ASN A 53 9.35 -13.71 14.89
N GLN A 54 10.35 -14.15 15.66
CA GLN A 54 10.17 -14.61 17.04
C GLN A 54 9.56 -13.53 17.93
N LYS A 55 10.03 -12.27 17.79
CA LYS A 55 9.52 -11.14 18.56
C LYS A 55 8.04 -10.84 18.24
N ILE A 56 7.65 -10.85 16.99
CA ILE A 56 6.24 -10.69 16.57
C ILE A 56 5.38 -11.81 17.17
N THR A 57 5.84 -13.06 17.09
CA THR A 57 5.14 -14.23 17.65
C THR A 57 4.98 -14.11 19.17
N GLU A 58 6.02 -13.68 19.89
CA GLU A 58 5.99 -13.47 21.33
C GLU A 58 4.98 -12.39 21.73
N ILE A 59 4.93 -11.27 21.01
CA ILE A 59 3.97 -10.19 21.26
C ILE A 59 2.54 -10.68 21.04
N LEU A 60 2.29 -11.39 19.94
CA LEU A 60 0.98 -11.97 19.66
C LEU A 60 0.48 -12.91 20.76
N SER A 61 1.36 -13.79 21.24
CA SER A 61 0.99 -14.76 22.29
C SER A 61 0.63 -14.09 23.62
N LYS A 62 1.26 -12.96 23.94
CA LYS A 62 1.04 -12.22 25.19
C LYS A 62 -0.04 -11.15 25.11
N THR A 63 -0.52 -10.83 23.91
CA THR A 63 -1.44 -9.69 23.69
C THR A 63 -2.71 -9.78 24.53
N GLN A 64 -3.37 -10.94 24.55
CA GLN A 64 -4.63 -11.12 25.28
C GLN A 64 -4.47 -10.99 26.79
N GLU A 65 -3.37 -11.49 27.34
CA GLU A 65 -3.09 -11.43 28.77
C GLU A 65 -2.68 -10.02 29.23
N ASN A 66 -1.96 -9.30 28.39
CA ASN A 66 -1.40 -8.00 28.70
C ASN A 66 -2.35 -6.83 28.42
N HIS A 67 -3.39 -7.05 27.63
CA HIS A 67 -4.30 -6.01 27.17
C HIS A 67 -5.27 -5.53 28.25
N SER A 68 -5.49 -4.22 28.27
CA SER A 68 -6.61 -3.60 28.97
C SER A 68 -7.41 -2.71 27.98
N ARG A 69 -8.73 -2.78 28.06
CA ARG A 69 -9.61 -1.89 27.24
C ARG A 69 -9.36 -0.40 27.51
N LYS A 70 -8.71 -0.03 28.62
CA LYS A 70 -8.32 1.35 28.92
C LYS A 70 -7.03 1.79 28.23
N ASP A 71 -6.24 0.84 27.71
CA ASP A 71 -5.04 1.16 26.95
C ASP A 71 -5.43 1.83 25.62
N PRO A 72 -4.79 2.94 25.22
CA PRO A 72 -5.11 3.55 23.93
C PRO A 72 -4.76 2.62 22.77
N CYS A 73 -5.55 2.66 21.71
CA CYS A 73 -5.33 1.89 20.48
C CYS A 73 -4.97 2.81 19.32
N PHE A 74 -3.92 2.46 18.59
CA PHE A 74 -3.68 2.99 17.26
C PHE A 74 -4.16 1.97 16.23
N LYS A 75 -5.11 2.38 15.40
CA LYS A 75 -5.66 1.56 14.33
C LYS A 75 -5.28 2.13 12.97
N LEU A 76 -4.84 1.27 12.07
CA LEU A 76 -4.63 1.61 10.66
C LEU A 76 -5.55 0.73 9.81
N TRP A 77 -6.66 1.28 9.33
CA TRP A 77 -7.65 0.55 8.55
C TRP A 77 -8.62 1.48 7.81
N HIS A 78 -9.47 0.88 7.00
CA HIS A 78 -10.57 1.57 6.33
C HIS A 78 -11.61 2.11 7.32
N LEU A 79 -12.31 3.18 6.94
CA LEU A 79 -13.34 3.79 7.77
C LEU A 79 -14.51 2.86 8.09
N ASN A 80 -14.85 1.93 7.21
CA ASN A 80 -15.96 0.99 7.41
C ASN A 80 -15.73 0.00 8.59
N GLY A 81 -14.48 -0.28 8.95
CA GLY A 81 -14.11 -1.10 10.12
C GLY A 81 -13.60 -0.27 11.31
N ALA A 82 -13.79 1.04 11.29
CA ALA A 82 -13.19 1.94 12.27
C ALA A 82 -13.82 1.86 13.66
N LEU A 83 -15.08 1.46 13.76
CA LEU A 83 -15.79 1.35 15.04
C LEU A 83 -15.50 0.06 15.81
N GLU A 84 -14.91 -0.93 15.16
CA GLU A 84 -14.40 -2.13 15.82
C GLU A 84 -13.07 -1.80 16.50
N SER A 85 -13.01 -1.82 17.80
CA SER A 85 -11.80 -1.52 18.55
C SER A 85 -11.61 -2.45 19.75
N PRO A 86 -10.37 -2.91 20.01
CA PRO A 86 -10.05 -3.61 21.26
C PRO A 86 -10.03 -2.68 22.46
N SER A 87 -10.12 -1.36 22.27
CA SER A 87 -9.92 -0.35 23.33
C SER A 87 -10.99 0.72 23.31
N GLU A 88 -11.21 1.35 24.46
CA GLU A 88 -12.17 2.45 24.61
C GLU A 88 -11.71 3.77 23.96
N LYS A 89 -10.38 3.92 23.78
CA LYS A 89 -9.77 5.09 23.15
C LYS A 89 -9.00 4.68 21.93
N GLN A 90 -9.42 5.16 20.76
CA GLN A 90 -8.81 4.84 19.49
C GLN A 90 -8.35 6.08 18.73
N ALA A 91 -7.14 6.03 18.20
CA ALA A 91 -6.69 6.90 17.11
C ALA A 91 -6.69 6.06 15.82
N LEU A 92 -7.37 6.55 14.79
CA LEU A 92 -7.52 5.89 13.49
C LEU A 92 -6.70 6.63 12.44
N LEU A 93 -5.79 5.93 11.75
CA LEU A 93 -5.20 6.39 10.50
C LEU A 93 -5.89 5.68 9.34
N SER A 94 -6.41 6.43 8.37
CA SER A 94 -7.10 5.89 7.21
C SER A 94 -6.67 6.58 5.92
N PHE A 95 -6.83 5.85 4.81
CA PHE A 95 -6.71 6.39 3.45
C PHE A 95 -8.11 6.62 2.92
N TYR A 96 -8.32 7.77 2.28
CA TYR A 96 -9.60 8.09 1.67
C TYR A 96 -9.39 8.61 0.25
N GLU A 97 -10.05 7.95 -0.71
CA GLU A 97 -9.81 8.12 -2.15
C GLU A 97 -11.06 8.64 -2.90
N LEU A 98 -12.15 8.90 -2.17
CA LEU A 98 -13.43 9.32 -2.75
C LEU A 98 -13.67 10.81 -2.54
N ASP A 99 -14.62 11.37 -3.29
CA ASP A 99 -14.97 12.79 -3.26
C ASP A 99 -16.25 13.11 -2.45
N SER A 100 -16.95 12.06 -1.97
CA SER A 100 -18.21 12.22 -1.24
C SER A 100 -18.30 11.18 -0.11
N PRO A 101 -18.11 11.60 1.16
CA PRO A 101 -18.20 10.69 2.28
C PRO A 101 -19.68 10.33 2.58
N THR A 102 -19.89 9.08 2.87
CA THR A 102 -21.18 8.56 3.34
C THR A 102 -21.46 9.00 4.78
N LYS A 103 -22.72 8.89 5.22
CA LYS A 103 -23.09 9.15 6.61
C LYS A 103 -22.38 8.22 7.59
N GLN A 104 -22.15 6.96 7.20
CA GLN A 104 -21.42 5.97 8.00
C GLN A 104 -19.95 6.35 8.18
N GLU A 105 -19.30 6.81 7.11
CA GLU A 105 -17.91 7.28 7.16
C GLU A 105 -17.78 8.56 8.01
N LEU A 106 -18.70 9.51 7.87
CA LEU A 106 -18.74 10.69 8.73
C LEU A 106 -18.93 10.33 10.20
N ASN A 107 -19.80 9.35 10.51
CA ASN A 107 -19.97 8.87 11.88
C ASN A 107 -18.71 8.18 12.41
N ALA A 108 -18.03 7.40 11.58
CA ALA A 108 -16.77 6.77 11.95
C ALA A 108 -15.71 7.82 12.33
N VAL A 109 -15.59 8.88 11.53
CA VAL A 109 -14.64 9.97 11.79
C VAL A 109 -15.00 10.74 13.06
N ARG A 110 -16.29 11.08 13.26
CA ARG A 110 -16.77 11.83 14.45
C ARG A 110 -16.58 11.07 15.77
N ASN A 111 -16.58 9.74 15.72
CA ASN A 111 -16.44 8.89 16.92
C ASN A 111 -15.00 8.42 17.18
N ASN A 112 -14.03 8.84 16.37
CA ASN A 112 -12.63 8.50 16.54
C ASN A 112 -11.74 9.75 16.47
N LYS A 113 -10.58 9.70 17.12
CA LYS A 113 -9.48 10.61 16.77
C LYS A 113 -8.95 10.16 15.42
N THR A 114 -9.44 10.77 14.33
CA THR A 114 -9.13 10.35 12.98
C THR A 114 -8.00 11.16 12.37
N LEU A 115 -7.09 10.47 11.71
CA LEU A 115 -5.96 10.99 10.97
C LEU A 115 -6.09 10.52 9.51
N PHE A 116 -5.90 11.42 8.56
CA PHE A 116 -5.83 11.07 7.15
C PHE A 116 -4.43 11.32 6.58
N SER A 117 -4.03 10.48 5.65
CA SER A 117 -2.75 10.57 4.97
C SER A 117 -2.70 11.65 3.89
N SER A 118 -3.85 12.19 3.46
CA SER A 118 -3.94 13.27 2.48
C SER A 118 -4.61 14.51 3.05
N LYS A 119 -4.13 15.69 2.64
CA LYS A 119 -4.76 16.99 2.97
C LYS A 119 -6.15 17.08 2.36
N TYR A 120 -6.33 16.54 1.15
CA TYR A 120 -7.62 16.47 0.48
C TYR A 120 -8.69 15.80 1.35
N ALA A 121 -8.39 14.61 1.92
CA ALA A 121 -9.34 13.93 2.80
C ALA A 121 -9.66 14.76 4.05
N VAL A 122 -8.66 15.41 4.65
CA VAL A 122 -8.89 16.29 5.81
C VAL A 122 -9.82 17.45 5.46
N GLU A 123 -9.59 18.14 4.36
CA GLU A 123 -10.42 19.25 3.88
C GLU A 123 -11.84 18.78 3.59
N LEU A 124 -11.99 17.65 2.92
CA LEU A 124 -13.27 17.04 2.58
C LEU A 124 -14.08 16.72 3.84
N PHE A 125 -13.52 16.01 4.81
CA PHE A 125 -14.23 15.65 6.04
C PHE A 125 -14.54 16.85 6.91
N LYS A 126 -13.65 17.83 7.01
CA LYS A 126 -13.89 19.10 7.71
C LYS A 126 -15.00 19.92 7.07
N SER A 127 -15.13 19.94 5.74
CA SER A 127 -16.24 20.62 5.05
C SER A 127 -17.59 20.00 5.36
N HIS A 128 -17.64 18.73 5.80
CA HIS A 128 -18.83 18.03 6.28
C HIS A 128 -19.00 18.06 7.82
N GLY A 129 -18.25 18.91 8.50
CA GLY A 129 -18.35 19.08 9.96
C GLY A 129 -17.82 17.89 10.77
N ALA A 130 -16.86 17.13 10.23
CA ALA A 130 -16.17 16.07 10.94
C ALA A 130 -14.73 16.51 11.27
N ASP A 131 -14.33 16.46 12.54
CA ASP A 131 -13.00 16.85 12.99
C ASP A 131 -11.99 15.73 12.72
N CYS A 132 -10.88 16.06 12.07
CA CYS A 132 -9.81 15.15 11.74
C CYS A 132 -8.51 15.90 11.49
N ASP A 133 -7.38 15.20 11.54
CA ASP A 133 -6.06 15.79 11.35
C ASP A 133 -5.31 15.13 10.19
N TYR A 134 -4.26 15.81 9.72
CA TYR A 134 -3.35 15.31 8.70
C TYR A 134 -2.15 14.61 9.35
N LEU A 135 -1.87 13.39 8.89
CA LEU A 135 -0.65 12.67 9.21
C LEU A 135 -0.04 12.12 7.91
N PRO A 136 1.02 12.72 7.37
CA PRO A 136 1.63 12.23 6.14
C PRO A 136 2.18 10.82 6.31
N LEU A 137 2.16 10.06 5.22
CA LEU A 137 2.86 8.77 5.19
C LEU A 137 4.37 9.01 5.21
N PHE A 138 5.08 8.11 5.86
CA PHE A 138 6.53 8.09 5.82
C PHE A 138 7.03 7.23 4.65
N PHE A 139 8.27 7.42 4.28
CA PHE A 139 8.94 6.61 3.27
C PHE A 139 9.62 5.41 3.93
N ASP A 140 9.34 4.21 3.43
CA ASP A 140 9.96 2.97 3.89
C ASP A 140 11.35 2.79 3.25
N SER A 141 12.35 3.47 3.80
CA SER A 141 13.73 3.40 3.35
C SER A 141 14.43 2.06 3.64
N LEU A 142 13.79 1.17 4.39
CA LEU A 142 14.33 -0.17 4.67
C LEU A 142 14.12 -1.10 3.47
N ASN A 143 12.92 -1.06 2.90
CA ASN A 143 12.55 -1.89 1.76
C ASN A 143 12.82 -1.20 0.41
N PHE A 144 12.74 0.14 0.36
CA PHE A 144 12.84 0.91 -0.88
C PHE A 144 13.97 1.92 -0.80
N LYS A 145 14.91 1.78 -1.71
CA LYS A 145 16.10 2.65 -1.80
C LYS A 145 16.59 2.74 -3.24
N ASN A 146 17.20 3.84 -3.57
CA ASN A 146 17.93 3.96 -4.82
C ASN A 146 19.13 2.98 -4.79
N THR A 147 19.33 2.30 -5.91
CA THR A 147 20.49 1.42 -6.14
C THR A 147 21.24 1.96 -7.36
N ASP A 148 22.57 2.01 -7.27
CA ASP A 148 23.42 2.44 -8.40
C ASP A 148 23.61 1.33 -9.45
N ARG A 149 22.72 0.33 -9.43
CA ARG A 149 22.77 -0.81 -10.35
C ARG A 149 22.21 -0.42 -11.71
N GLU A 150 22.97 -0.64 -12.77
CA GLU A 150 22.51 -0.58 -14.15
C GLU A 150 21.74 -1.86 -14.48
N TYR A 151 20.50 -1.73 -14.96
CA TYR A 151 19.62 -2.86 -15.33
C TYR A 151 19.55 -3.07 -16.83
N PHE A 152 19.71 -2.01 -17.62
CA PHE A 152 19.69 -2.03 -19.09
C PHE A 152 20.88 -1.26 -19.63
N SER A 153 21.81 -1.96 -20.26
CA SER A 153 23.08 -1.39 -20.74
C SER A 153 23.07 -1.01 -22.24
N ASP A 154 21.95 -1.15 -22.91
CA ASP A 154 21.80 -0.94 -24.36
C ASP A 154 21.31 0.47 -24.73
N GLY A 155 21.18 1.37 -23.76
CA GLY A 155 20.81 2.77 -23.97
C GLY A 155 19.32 3.01 -24.26
N ARG A 156 18.48 1.98 -24.13
CA ARG A 156 17.02 2.17 -24.24
C ARG A 156 16.47 3.00 -23.07
N ILE A 157 15.38 3.71 -23.30
CA ILE A 157 14.63 4.42 -22.28
C ILE A 157 13.54 3.47 -21.74
N VAL A 158 13.58 3.21 -20.43
CA VAL A 158 12.69 2.27 -19.76
C VAL A 158 11.59 3.01 -18.99
N PHE A 159 10.35 2.68 -19.32
CA PHE A 159 9.17 3.17 -18.60
C PHE A 159 8.64 2.10 -17.66
N ASN A 160 8.35 2.48 -16.43
CA ASN A 160 7.69 1.63 -15.44
C ASN A 160 6.22 2.05 -15.29
N LEU A 161 5.32 1.08 -15.41
CA LEU A 161 3.91 1.22 -15.08
C LEU A 161 3.59 0.25 -13.95
N CYS A 162 3.11 0.77 -12.81
CA CYS A 162 2.91 -0.04 -11.62
C CYS A 162 1.54 0.19 -10.95
N GLY A 163 1.27 -0.68 -9.99
CA GLY A 163 0.06 -0.66 -9.20
C GLY A 163 -1.01 -1.60 -9.77
N LYS A 164 -1.95 -1.97 -8.93
CA LYS A 164 -3.03 -2.90 -9.23
C LYS A 164 -3.86 -2.42 -10.42
N PHE A 165 -4.12 -3.30 -11.42
CA PHE A 165 -4.93 -2.95 -12.58
C PHE A 165 -6.36 -2.64 -12.15
N GLU A 166 -6.70 -1.36 -12.11
CA GLU A 166 -7.99 -0.84 -11.69
C GLU A 166 -8.45 0.30 -12.61
N LYS A 167 -9.78 0.47 -12.72
CA LYS A 167 -10.37 1.52 -13.56
C LYS A 167 -9.84 2.92 -13.22
N ARG A 168 -9.73 3.27 -11.93
CA ARG A 168 -9.28 4.58 -11.45
C ARG A 168 -7.82 4.90 -11.80
N LYS A 169 -6.97 3.88 -11.97
CA LYS A 169 -5.54 4.04 -12.33
C LYS A 169 -5.32 4.24 -13.84
N HIS A 170 -6.37 4.08 -14.63
CA HIS A 170 -6.37 4.30 -16.08
C HIS A 170 -5.29 3.52 -16.85
N HIS A 171 -4.85 2.36 -16.35
CA HIS A 171 -3.79 1.56 -16.98
C HIS A 171 -4.05 1.26 -18.45
N ALA A 172 -5.30 0.90 -18.81
CA ALA A 172 -5.65 0.65 -20.21
C ALA A 172 -5.44 1.89 -21.12
N LYS A 173 -5.72 3.10 -20.61
CA LYS A 173 -5.47 4.35 -21.37
C LYS A 173 -3.98 4.60 -21.53
N ILE A 174 -3.20 4.37 -20.45
CA ILE A 174 -1.73 4.52 -20.47
C ILE A 174 -1.14 3.56 -21.50
N LEU A 175 -1.49 2.28 -21.44
CA LEU A 175 -1.00 1.25 -22.35
C LEU A 175 -1.30 1.63 -23.81
N ARG A 176 -2.55 1.95 -24.16
CA ARG A 176 -2.94 2.37 -25.52
C ARG A 176 -2.18 3.61 -25.99
N SER A 177 -2.05 4.63 -25.14
CA SER A 177 -1.34 5.85 -25.50
C SER A 177 0.15 5.60 -25.70
N TRP A 178 0.75 4.77 -24.86
CA TRP A 178 2.17 4.44 -24.93
C TRP A 178 2.48 3.64 -26.19
N VAL A 179 1.73 2.57 -26.48
CA VAL A 179 1.98 1.75 -27.69
C VAL A 179 1.67 2.50 -28.98
N LYS A 180 0.72 3.43 -28.96
CA LYS A 180 0.46 4.32 -30.13
C LYS A 180 1.68 5.18 -30.48
N LYS A 181 2.47 5.58 -29.48
CA LYS A 181 3.62 6.46 -29.68
C LYS A 181 4.93 5.69 -29.84
N TYR A 182 5.13 4.62 -29.08
CA TYR A 182 6.41 3.93 -28.94
C TYR A 182 6.36 2.43 -29.29
N GLY A 183 5.19 1.90 -29.66
CA GLY A 183 5.03 0.46 -29.91
C GLY A 183 5.99 -0.04 -30.99
N ASN A 184 6.73 -1.13 -30.68
CA ASN A 184 7.75 -1.76 -31.51
C ASN A 184 8.99 -0.89 -31.84
N ASP A 185 9.16 0.28 -31.20
CA ASP A 185 10.41 1.06 -31.29
C ASP A 185 11.38 0.56 -30.21
N ASN A 186 12.47 -0.06 -30.62
CA ASN A 186 13.46 -0.68 -29.72
C ASN A 186 14.23 0.32 -28.83
N LYS A 187 14.11 1.61 -29.09
CA LYS A 187 14.66 2.66 -28.22
C LYS A 187 13.90 2.80 -26.89
N TYR A 188 12.68 2.29 -26.84
CA TYR A 188 11.81 2.42 -25.68
C TYR A 188 11.35 1.05 -25.18
N HIS A 189 11.23 0.91 -23.89
CA HIS A 189 10.74 -0.32 -23.24
C HIS A 189 9.73 0.02 -22.16
N LEU A 190 8.63 -0.70 -22.09
CA LEU A 190 7.61 -0.56 -21.06
C LEU A 190 7.53 -1.81 -20.21
N GLN A 191 7.82 -1.67 -18.94
CA GLN A 191 7.61 -2.71 -17.94
C GLN A 191 6.31 -2.46 -17.18
N CYS A 192 5.43 -3.46 -17.14
CA CYS A 192 4.10 -3.38 -16.54
C CYS A 192 4.01 -4.28 -15.31
N ALA A 193 4.20 -3.72 -14.12
CA ALA A 193 3.96 -4.37 -12.83
C ALA A 193 2.54 -4.02 -12.33
N ILE A 194 1.53 -4.44 -13.08
CA ILE A 194 0.13 -4.04 -12.91
C ILE A 194 -0.81 -5.20 -12.54
N PHE A 195 -0.25 -6.26 -12.02
CA PHE A 195 -1.01 -7.43 -11.58
C PHE A 195 -2.04 -7.06 -10.51
N ASN A 196 -3.28 -7.54 -10.69
CA ASN A 196 -4.34 -7.40 -9.69
C ASN A 196 -4.46 -8.71 -8.89
N PRO A 197 -4.13 -8.73 -7.58
CA PRO A 197 -4.15 -9.95 -6.78
C PRO A 197 -5.55 -10.52 -6.51
N PHE A 198 -6.60 -9.79 -6.88
CA PHE A 198 -8.00 -10.23 -6.75
C PHE A 198 -8.54 -10.91 -8.02
N LEU A 199 -7.73 -11.00 -9.07
CA LEU A 199 -8.02 -11.68 -10.33
C LEU A 199 -7.12 -12.92 -10.47
N SER A 200 -7.58 -13.93 -11.21
CA SER A 200 -6.72 -15.05 -11.60
C SER A 200 -5.60 -14.61 -12.56
N ALA A 201 -4.64 -15.47 -12.83
CA ALA A 201 -3.57 -15.17 -13.77
C ALA A 201 -4.15 -14.95 -15.18
N GLU A 202 -5.09 -15.79 -15.60
CA GLU A 202 -5.76 -15.72 -16.89
C GLU A 202 -6.57 -14.43 -17.06
N GLU A 203 -7.26 -13.98 -16.00
CA GLU A 203 -8.00 -12.72 -15.99
C GLU A 203 -7.05 -11.52 -16.06
N ASN A 204 -5.92 -11.57 -15.35
CA ASN A 204 -4.89 -10.52 -15.45
C ASN A 204 -4.33 -10.41 -16.87
N ASP A 205 -4.02 -11.54 -17.50
CA ASP A 205 -3.53 -11.57 -18.89
C ASP A 205 -4.60 -11.06 -19.86
N ALA A 206 -5.86 -11.43 -19.66
CA ALA A 206 -6.99 -11.01 -20.49
C ALA A 206 -7.19 -9.50 -20.44
N VAL A 207 -7.16 -8.85 -19.28
CA VAL A 207 -7.34 -7.39 -19.18
C VAL A 207 -6.19 -6.61 -19.83
N ILE A 208 -4.97 -7.12 -19.76
CA ILE A 208 -3.81 -6.52 -20.44
C ILE A 208 -3.94 -6.70 -21.96
N HIS A 209 -4.32 -7.90 -22.41
CA HIS A 209 -4.52 -8.19 -23.82
C HIS A 209 -5.64 -7.34 -24.43
N GLU A 210 -6.76 -7.17 -23.73
CA GLU A 210 -7.84 -6.28 -24.11
C GLU A 210 -7.38 -4.80 -24.16
N ALA A 211 -6.60 -4.36 -23.15
CA ALA A 211 -6.04 -3.01 -23.14
C ALA A 211 -5.12 -2.72 -24.33
N LEU A 212 -4.45 -3.74 -24.87
CA LEU A 212 -3.61 -3.69 -26.06
C LEU A 212 -4.36 -4.02 -27.37
N GLU A 213 -5.71 -4.10 -27.32
CA GLU A 213 -6.59 -4.39 -28.47
C GLU A 213 -6.19 -5.69 -29.19
N GLY A 214 -5.80 -6.71 -28.43
CA GLY A 214 -5.39 -8.00 -28.97
C GLY A 214 -4.00 -8.03 -29.63
N LYS A 215 -3.30 -6.89 -29.68
CA LYS A 215 -1.98 -6.77 -30.32
C LYS A 215 -0.85 -7.12 -29.36
N ARG A 216 0.27 -7.56 -29.94
CA ARG A 216 1.52 -7.78 -29.21
C ARG A 216 2.57 -6.77 -29.66
N PHE A 217 3.35 -6.29 -28.71
CA PHE A 217 4.43 -5.33 -28.94
C PHE A 217 5.72 -5.90 -28.36
N SER A 218 6.81 -5.89 -29.12
CA SER A 218 8.10 -6.45 -28.73
C SER A 218 8.74 -5.74 -27.54
N ASN A 219 8.36 -4.51 -27.31
CA ASN A 219 8.91 -3.61 -26.27
C ASN A 219 7.93 -3.35 -25.13
N VAL A 220 6.88 -4.17 -24.98
CA VAL A 220 5.98 -4.15 -23.81
C VAL A 220 6.07 -5.47 -23.06
N GLN A 221 6.41 -5.41 -21.79
CA GLN A 221 6.59 -6.56 -20.92
C GLN A 221 5.61 -6.51 -19.75
N ALA A 222 4.69 -7.45 -19.66
CA ALA A 222 3.91 -7.72 -18.46
C ALA A 222 4.79 -8.51 -17.48
N LEU A 223 4.99 -7.96 -16.28
CA LEU A 223 5.79 -8.60 -15.24
C LEU A 223 4.90 -9.49 -14.36
N LYS A 224 5.48 -10.60 -13.90
CA LYS A 224 4.82 -11.47 -12.92
C LYS A 224 4.71 -10.76 -11.57
N PRO A 225 3.77 -11.19 -10.71
CA PRO A 225 3.67 -10.67 -9.34
C PRO A 225 4.99 -10.78 -8.60
N MET A 226 5.40 -9.71 -7.95
CA MET A 226 6.62 -9.66 -7.16
C MET A 226 6.28 -9.94 -5.71
N ALA A 227 6.63 -11.14 -5.25
CA ALA A 227 6.29 -11.59 -3.90
C ALA A 227 7.10 -10.89 -2.80
N LYS A 228 8.25 -10.29 -3.15
CA LYS A 228 9.16 -9.65 -2.19
C LYS A 228 9.37 -8.18 -2.52
N ASN A 229 9.44 -7.35 -1.50
CA ASN A 229 9.73 -5.91 -1.64
C ASN A 229 11.08 -5.66 -2.33
N SER A 230 12.08 -6.51 -2.12
CA SER A 230 13.37 -6.40 -2.81
C SER A 230 13.24 -6.49 -4.33
N LEU A 231 12.41 -7.42 -4.83
CA LEU A 231 12.14 -7.54 -6.27
C LEU A 231 11.37 -6.32 -6.80
N TYR A 232 10.44 -5.79 -6.00
CA TYR A 232 9.72 -4.59 -6.38
C TYR A 232 10.61 -3.34 -6.36
N ASN A 233 11.56 -3.27 -5.41
CA ASN A 233 12.57 -2.22 -5.40
C ASN A 233 13.50 -2.30 -6.62
N ASP A 234 13.92 -3.51 -7.03
CA ASP A 234 14.69 -3.71 -8.26
C ASP A 234 13.92 -3.24 -9.50
N PHE A 235 12.62 -3.58 -9.58
CA PHE A 235 11.76 -3.07 -10.65
C PHE A 235 11.67 -1.53 -10.64
N LEU A 236 11.46 -0.89 -9.49
CA LEU A 236 11.40 0.57 -9.41
C LEU A 236 12.70 1.23 -9.86
N ASN A 237 13.85 0.64 -9.50
CA ASN A 237 15.16 1.14 -9.89
C ASN A 237 15.54 0.85 -11.35
N SER A 238 14.83 -0.08 -12.01
CA SER A 238 15.14 -0.47 -13.39
C SER A 238 14.54 0.46 -14.45
N GLY A 239 13.71 1.43 -14.07
CA GLY A 239 13.07 2.34 -15.00
C GLY A 239 13.56 3.77 -14.89
N ASP A 240 13.64 4.44 -16.02
CA ASP A 240 13.99 5.86 -16.12
C ASP A 240 12.78 6.75 -15.85
N ILE A 241 11.58 6.28 -16.20
CA ILE A 241 10.34 7.07 -16.14
C ILE A 241 9.23 6.23 -15.52
N LEU A 242 8.62 6.74 -14.45
CA LEU A 242 7.42 6.16 -13.86
C LEU A 242 6.16 6.78 -14.48
N LEU A 243 5.27 5.93 -14.98
CA LEU A 243 3.97 6.34 -15.54
C LEU A 243 2.85 6.21 -14.51
N GLY A 244 2.01 7.25 -14.41
CA GLY A 244 0.83 7.23 -13.56
C GLY A 244 -0.23 8.23 -14.02
N MET A 245 -1.51 7.84 -13.96
CA MET A 245 -2.68 8.68 -14.27
C MET A 245 -3.83 8.39 -13.31
N SER A 246 -3.52 8.10 -12.06
CA SER A 246 -4.59 7.74 -11.11
C SER A 246 -5.58 8.89 -10.92
N GLY A 247 -6.88 8.57 -10.95
CA GLY A 247 -7.96 9.51 -10.63
C GLY A 247 -8.18 9.71 -9.12
N GLY A 248 -7.50 8.94 -8.28
CA GLY A 248 -7.55 9.05 -6.83
C GLY A 248 -6.53 8.15 -6.16
N GLU A 249 -5.81 8.70 -5.19
CA GLU A 249 -4.90 7.98 -4.31
C GLU A 249 -5.13 8.47 -2.87
N GLY A 250 -4.98 7.56 -1.91
CA GLY A 250 -5.26 7.86 -0.49
C GLY A 250 -4.21 8.70 0.24
N TRP A 251 -3.26 9.31 -0.50
CA TRP A 251 -2.13 10.05 0.07
C TRP A 251 -1.66 11.17 -0.83
#